data_5b2dba25861e767d9e5bce9190101427
#
_entry.id   5b2dba25861e767d9e5bce9190101427
#
_cell.length_a   1.000
_cell.length_b   1.000
_cell.length_c   1.000
_cell.angle_alpha   90.00
_cell.angle_beta   90.00
_cell.angle_gamma   90.00
#
_symmetry.space_group_name_H-M   'P 1'
#
loop_
_entity.id
_entity.type
_entity.pdbx_description
1 polymer ?
#
loop_
_entity_poly.entity_id
_entity_poly.type
_entity_poly.pdbx_seq_one_letter_code
_entity_poly.pdbx_strand_id
1 'polypeptide(L)'
;MKTCLTAMALLLAASSASAASTAYAIDPTHTFPSFEADHMGISVWRGKFNKSSGKVLYDKTAGTGTVEIVTELASVDFGMDALVTWARGKDFFDVKKHPRAIFKGSLQSPVNGVPTQLVGELTMHGVTRPLTLTVNSLKCIQHPMLKRDYCGADASGSFNRDDFGLSAGKDYGFKMNVNLSIQVEAIAQP
;
A
#
# COMPACT_ATOMS: atom_id res chain seq x y z
N MET A 1 -31.51 0.90 -68.43
CA MET A 1 -30.82 1.84 -67.53
C MET A 1 -30.87 1.20 -66.12
N LYS A 2 -29.75 0.66 -65.64
CA LYS A 2 -29.65 0.05 -64.32
C LYS A 2 -28.85 1.00 -63.41
N THR A 3 -29.52 1.59 -62.42
CA THR A 3 -28.95 2.49 -61.47
C THR A 3 -28.38 1.65 -60.31
N CYS A 4 -27.03 1.64 -60.12
CA CYS A 4 -26.33 1.08 -58.99
C CYS A 4 -26.30 2.10 -57.84
N LEU A 5 -26.98 1.82 -56.73
CA LEU A 5 -26.81 2.56 -55.47
C LEU A 5 -25.62 1.97 -54.69
N THR A 6 -24.56 2.74 -54.56
CA THR A 6 -23.43 2.41 -53.72
C THR A 6 -23.72 2.93 -52.30
N ALA A 7 -23.97 2.02 -51.37
CA ALA A 7 -24.11 2.34 -49.94
C ALA A 7 -22.69 2.52 -49.33
N MET A 8 -22.38 3.73 -48.90
CA MET A 8 -21.14 4.08 -48.23
C MET A 8 -21.34 3.86 -46.72
N ALA A 9 -20.77 2.81 -46.18
CA ALA A 9 -20.79 2.51 -44.74
C ALA A 9 -19.76 3.41 -44.02
N LEU A 10 -20.23 4.37 -43.21
CA LEU A 10 -19.39 5.13 -42.29
C LEU A 10 -19.01 4.23 -41.10
N LEU A 11 -17.74 3.82 -41.01
CA LEU A 11 -17.18 3.25 -39.80
C LEU A 11 -16.91 4.39 -38.79
N LEU A 12 -17.73 4.49 -37.76
CA LEU A 12 -17.42 5.32 -36.60
C LEU A 12 -16.32 4.59 -35.78
N ALA A 13 -15.10 5.08 -35.87
CA ALA A 13 -14.02 4.69 -34.94
C ALA A 13 -14.32 5.31 -33.56
N ALA A 14 -14.81 4.49 -32.63
CA ALA A 14 -14.92 4.88 -31.23
C ALA A 14 -13.52 5.05 -30.66
N SER A 15 -13.04 6.28 -30.51
CA SER A 15 -11.83 6.61 -29.79
C SER A 15 -12.09 6.34 -28.30
N SER A 16 -11.56 5.24 -27.77
CA SER A 16 -11.52 5.00 -26.31
C SER A 16 -10.61 6.06 -25.69
N ALA A 17 -11.19 7.12 -25.14
CA ALA A 17 -10.45 8.04 -24.30
C ALA A 17 -10.00 7.27 -23.04
N SER A 18 -8.74 6.84 -23.00
CA SER A 18 -8.12 6.37 -21.76
C SER A 18 -8.07 7.56 -20.81
N ALA A 19 -8.79 7.48 -19.70
CA ALA A 19 -8.67 8.48 -18.66
C ALA A 19 -7.22 8.46 -18.15
N ALA A 20 -6.59 9.63 -18.11
CA ALA A 20 -5.21 9.73 -17.68
C ALA A 20 -5.09 9.46 -16.17
N SER A 21 -4.20 8.56 -15.80
CA SER A 21 -3.87 8.32 -14.38
C SER A 21 -3.33 9.60 -13.75
N THR A 22 -3.84 9.95 -12.57
CA THR A 22 -3.34 11.07 -11.78
C THR A 22 -2.22 10.58 -10.86
N ALA A 23 -1.14 11.35 -10.79
CA ALA A 23 -0.03 11.09 -9.87
C ALA A 23 -0.32 11.73 -8.50
N TYR A 24 -0.13 10.94 -7.43
CA TYR A 24 -0.27 11.38 -6.05
C TYR A 24 1.03 11.14 -5.31
N ALA A 25 1.40 12.06 -4.43
CA ALA A 25 2.42 11.83 -3.41
C ALA A 25 1.76 11.46 -2.08
N ILE A 26 2.35 10.50 -1.37
CA ILE A 26 1.91 10.12 -0.03
C ILE A 26 2.08 11.31 0.93
N ASP A 27 1.05 11.56 1.72
CA ASP A 27 1.10 12.49 2.85
C ASP A 27 1.71 11.78 4.07
N PRO A 28 2.94 12.11 4.46
CA PRO A 28 3.61 11.44 5.58
C PRO A 28 3.00 11.77 6.93
N THR A 29 2.17 12.81 7.03
CA THR A 29 1.54 13.22 8.29
C THR A 29 0.23 12.48 8.57
N HIS A 30 -0.30 11.79 7.55
CA HIS A 30 -1.54 11.02 7.63
C HIS A 30 -1.39 9.57 7.12
N THR A 31 -0.14 9.06 7.04
CA THR A 31 0.14 7.70 6.55
C THR A 31 0.94 6.91 7.58
N PHE A 32 0.26 5.93 8.19
CA PHE A 32 0.81 5.12 9.27
C PHE A 32 0.53 3.64 9.05
N PRO A 33 1.47 2.87 8.47
CA PRO A 33 1.38 1.42 8.50
C PRO A 33 1.42 0.91 9.93
N SER A 34 0.31 0.35 10.39
CA SER A 34 0.16 -0.25 11.72
C SER A 34 0.14 -1.76 11.62
N PHE A 35 0.54 -2.42 12.67
CA PHE A 35 0.62 -3.87 12.70
C PHE A 35 0.28 -4.44 14.08
N GLU A 36 -0.13 -5.70 14.07
CA GLU A 36 -0.39 -6.52 15.24
C GLU A 36 0.41 -7.82 15.15
N ALA A 37 1.02 -8.22 16.24
CA ALA A 37 1.78 -9.46 16.37
C ALA A 37 1.42 -10.19 17.66
N ASP A 38 1.35 -11.52 17.58
CA ASP A 38 1.12 -12.38 18.75
C ASP A 38 2.28 -12.27 19.76
N HIS A 39 1.94 -12.25 21.02
CA HIS A 39 2.88 -12.35 22.13
C HIS A 39 2.60 -13.61 22.93
N MET A 40 3.24 -14.73 22.55
CA MET A 40 3.17 -16.04 23.22
C MET A 40 1.74 -16.59 23.38
N GLY A 41 0.78 -16.16 22.55
CA GLY A 41 -0.62 -16.56 22.64
C GLY A 41 -1.39 -15.93 23.82
N ILE A 42 -0.77 -15.07 24.63
CA ILE A 42 -1.40 -14.46 25.82
C ILE A 42 -1.88 -13.02 25.57
N SER A 43 -1.31 -12.33 24.58
CA SER A 43 -1.71 -10.98 24.22
C SER A 43 -1.33 -10.64 22.78
N VAL A 44 -1.78 -9.49 22.32
CA VAL A 44 -1.44 -8.96 20.99
C VAL A 44 -0.65 -7.66 21.18
N TRP A 45 0.57 -7.65 20.68
CA TRP A 45 1.37 -6.44 20.60
C TRP A 45 1.00 -5.64 19.37
N ARG A 46 0.90 -4.33 19.53
CA ARG A 46 0.57 -3.38 18.49
C ARG A 46 1.71 -2.39 18.30
N GLY A 47 1.93 -2.02 17.06
CA GLY A 47 2.89 -1.00 16.71
C GLY A 47 2.54 -0.35 15.39
N LYS A 48 3.27 0.70 15.06
CA LYS A 48 3.16 1.40 13.78
C LYS A 48 4.51 1.92 13.33
N PHE A 49 4.57 2.37 12.08
CA PHE A 49 5.71 3.14 11.58
C PHE A 49 5.28 4.59 11.40
N ASN A 50 6.06 5.52 11.95
CA ASN A 50 5.76 6.95 11.97
C ASN A 50 6.30 7.71 10.74
N LYS A 51 7.06 7.04 9.84
CA LYS A 51 7.60 7.68 8.63
C LYS A 51 7.42 6.80 7.42
N SER A 52 6.57 7.27 6.52
CA SER A 52 6.34 6.67 5.21
C SER A 52 6.37 7.75 4.14
N SER A 53 6.75 7.36 2.93
CA SER A 53 6.73 8.19 1.73
C SER A 53 6.39 7.33 0.53
N GLY A 54 6.10 7.93 -0.61
CA GLY A 54 5.82 7.16 -1.81
C GLY A 54 4.97 7.90 -2.81
N LYS A 55 4.56 7.17 -3.82
CA LYS A 55 3.75 7.69 -4.92
C LYS A 55 2.70 6.68 -5.35
N VAL A 56 1.59 7.19 -5.84
CA VAL A 56 0.50 6.43 -6.43
C VAL A 56 0.18 7.03 -7.79
N LEU A 57 0.04 6.20 -8.82
CA LEU A 57 -0.63 6.56 -10.06
C LEU A 57 -2.01 5.94 -10.01
N TYR A 58 -3.07 6.73 -10.05
CA TYR A 58 -4.43 6.23 -9.88
C TYR A 58 -5.35 6.75 -10.98
N ASP A 59 -5.98 5.82 -11.71
CA ASP A 59 -7.08 6.08 -12.62
C ASP A 59 -8.40 5.86 -11.86
N LYS A 60 -9.05 6.96 -11.49
CA LYS A 60 -10.32 6.92 -10.74
C LYS A 60 -11.48 6.38 -11.56
N THR A 61 -11.39 6.47 -12.88
CA THR A 61 -12.45 5.97 -13.79
C THR A 61 -12.35 4.45 -13.92
N ALA A 62 -11.13 3.94 -14.11
CA ALA A 62 -10.89 2.50 -14.21
C ALA A 62 -10.86 1.81 -12.85
N GLY A 63 -10.64 2.54 -11.74
CA GLY A 63 -10.43 1.96 -10.42
C GLY A 63 -9.14 1.15 -10.32
N THR A 64 -8.11 1.53 -11.08
CA THR A 64 -6.82 0.83 -11.15
C THR A 64 -5.66 1.80 -10.97
N GLY A 65 -4.48 1.26 -10.68
CA GLY A 65 -3.31 2.12 -10.50
C GLY A 65 -2.09 1.36 -10.02
N THR A 66 -0.99 2.08 -9.83
CA THR A 66 0.25 1.54 -9.27
C THR A 66 0.62 2.29 -8.00
N VAL A 67 1.22 1.57 -7.06
CA VAL A 67 1.58 2.07 -5.73
C VAL A 67 3.03 1.72 -5.46
N GLU A 68 3.80 2.69 -4.99
CA GLU A 68 5.14 2.48 -4.44
C GLU A 68 5.25 3.22 -3.10
N ILE A 69 5.39 2.46 -2.01
CA ILE A 69 5.50 2.97 -0.63
C ILE A 69 6.84 2.57 -0.06
N VAL A 70 7.49 3.52 0.59
CA VAL A 70 8.72 3.33 1.35
C VAL A 70 8.43 3.67 2.80
N THR A 71 8.65 2.72 3.69
CA THR A 71 8.52 2.87 5.14
C THR A 71 9.90 2.83 5.78
N GLU A 72 10.23 3.81 6.58
CA GLU A 72 11.50 3.86 7.32
C GLU A 72 11.42 2.97 8.56
N LEU A 73 12.14 1.85 8.60
CA LEU A 73 12.08 0.87 9.69
C LEU A 73 12.55 1.45 11.03
N ALA A 74 13.44 2.44 11.01
CA ALA A 74 13.84 3.17 12.22
C ALA A 74 12.69 4.00 12.85
N SER A 75 11.57 4.18 12.14
CA SER A 75 10.41 4.91 12.66
C SER A 75 9.41 4.04 13.40
N VAL A 76 9.74 2.77 13.65
CA VAL A 76 8.91 1.84 14.41
C VAL A 76 8.62 2.40 15.80
N ASP A 77 7.37 2.25 16.22
CA ASP A 77 6.86 2.71 17.50
C ASP A 77 5.92 1.66 18.10
N PHE A 78 6.23 1.21 19.30
CA PHE A 78 5.44 0.25 20.10
C PHE A 78 4.86 0.93 21.36
N GLY A 79 5.12 2.23 21.55
CA GLY A 79 4.81 2.92 22.80
C GLY A 79 5.72 2.53 23.97
N MET A 80 6.85 1.82 23.72
CA MET A 80 7.82 1.39 24.73
C MET A 80 9.25 1.51 24.20
N ASP A 81 10.03 2.45 24.70
CA ASP A 81 11.36 2.80 24.19
C ASP A 81 12.34 1.62 24.16
N ALA A 82 12.30 0.75 25.17
CA ALA A 82 13.18 -0.43 25.24
C ALA A 82 12.90 -1.38 24.07
N LEU A 83 11.64 -1.63 23.74
CA LEU A 83 11.25 -2.47 22.60
C LEU A 83 11.59 -1.81 21.27
N VAL A 84 11.36 -0.51 21.14
CA VAL A 84 11.75 0.26 19.96
C VAL A 84 13.26 0.16 19.71
N THR A 85 14.06 0.33 20.76
CA THR A 85 15.53 0.22 20.69
C THR A 85 15.98 -1.17 20.26
N TRP A 86 15.40 -2.20 20.86
CA TRP A 86 15.68 -3.59 20.52
C TRP A 86 15.29 -3.89 19.06
N ALA A 87 14.09 -3.50 18.65
CA ALA A 87 13.58 -3.78 17.31
C ALA A 87 14.40 -3.12 16.20
N ARG A 88 15.00 -1.96 16.46
CA ARG A 88 15.94 -1.30 15.53
C ARG A 88 17.29 -2.00 15.44
N GLY A 89 17.61 -2.83 16.42
CA GLY A 89 18.88 -3.54 16.55
C GLY A 89 19.10 -4.63 15.51
N LYS A 90 20.34 -5.16 15.53
CA LYS A 90 20.79 -6.22 14.60
C LYS A 90 20.03 -7.54 14.75
N ASP A 91 19.43 -7.77 15.92
CA ASP A 91 18.74 -9.02 16.25
C ASP A 91 17.27 -9.03 15.76
N PHE A 92 16.82 -7.90 15.16
CA PHE A 92 15.49 -7.83 14.53
C PHE A 92 15.54 -7.08 13.21
N PHE A 93 15.18 -5.79 13.11
CA PHE A 93 15.15 -5.09 11.83
C PHE A 93 16.54 -4.76 11.24
N ASP A 94 17.58 -4.70 12.06
CA ASP A 94 18.92 -4.26 11.66
C ASP A 94 18.88 -3.00 10.79
N VAL A 95 18.29 -1.93 11.32
CA VAL A 95 17.97 -0.72 10.54
C VAL A 95 19.20 -0.03 9.96
N LYS A 96 20.40 -0.32 10.46
CA LYS A 96 21.67 0.17 9.89
C LYS A 96 21.95 -0.47 8.54
N LYS A 97 21.64 -1.76 8.38
CA LYS A 97 21.83 -2.53 7.16
C LYS A 97 20.59 -2.50 6.27
N HIS A 98 19.41 -2.53 6.87
CA HIS A 98 18.12 -2.58 6.21
C HIS A 98 17.24 -1.41 6.69
N PRO A 99 17.49 -0.17 6.23
CA PRO A 99 16.80 1.01 6.75
C PRO A 99 15.33 1.11 6.37
N ARG A 100 14.89 0.37 5.34
CA ARG A 100 13.57 0.55 4.72
C ARG A 100 12.86 -0.75 4.43
N ALA A 101 11.52 -0.71 4.55
CA ALA A 101 10.63 -1.64 3.87
C ALA A 101 10.04 -0.94 2.65
N ILE A 102 9.93 -1.66 1.52
CA ILE A 102 9.43 -1.12 0.25
C ILE A 102 8.30 -2.03 -0.23
N PHE A 103 7.13 -1.45 -0.46
CA PHE A 103 6.02 -2.13 -1.10
C PHE A 103 5.81 -1.56 -2.50
N LYS A 104 5.69 -2.44 -3.51
CA LYS A 104 5.33 -2.09 -4.89
C LYS A 104 4.19 -2.97 -5.35
N GLY A 105 3.12 -2.37 -5.85
CA GLY A 105 1.96 -3.13 -6.26
C GLY A 105 1.02 -2.38 -7.18
N SER A 106 -0.09 -3.05 -7.52
CA SER A 106 -1.13 -2.53 -8.38
C SER A 106 -2.50 -2.64 -7.71
N LEU A 107 -3.28 -1.58 -7.81
CA LEU A 107 -4.68 -1.54 -7.43
C LEU A 107 -5.49 -2.33 -8.45
N GLN A 108 -6.28 -3.29 -7.99
CA GLN A 108 -6.97 -4.28 -8.82
C GLN A 108 -8.40 -4.57 -8.32
N SER A 109 -9.10 -5.39 -9.10
CA SER A 109 -10.43 -5.92 -8.76
C SER A 109 -11.44 -4.81 -8.39
N PRO A 110 -11.65 -3.78 -9.25
CA PRO A 110 -12.56 -2.69 -8.90
C PRO A 110 -14.01 -3.18 -8.82
N VAL A 111 -14.71 -2.71 -7.78
CA VAL A 111 -16.15 -2.85 -7.61
C VAL A 111 -16.75 -1.45 -7.62
N ASN A 112 -17.65 -1.17 -8.55
CA ASN A 112 -18.22 0.17 -8.77
C ASN A 112 -17.13 1.25 -8.95
N GLY A 113 -16.03 0.93 -9.63
CA GLY A 113 -14.90 1.83 -9.88
C GLY A 113 -13.96 2.03 -8.70
N VAL A 114 -14.17 1.35 -7.57
CA VAL A 114 -13.28 1.41 -6.40
C VAL A 114 -12.46 0.12 -6.33
N PRO A 115 -11.11 0.18 -6.31
CA PRO A 115 -10.28 -1.01 -6.17
C PRO A 115 -10.52 -1.69 -4.83
N THR A 116 -10.55 -3.02 -4.83
CA THR A 116 -10.74 -3.82 -3.61
C THR A 116 -9.49 -4.58 -3.18
N GLN A 117 -8.48 -4.61 -4.04
CA GLN A 117 -7.22 -5.29 -3.77
C GLN A 117 -6.03 -4.43 -4.19
N LEU A 118 -4.96 -4.55 -3.42
CA LEU A 118 -3.64 -4.05 -3.76
C LEU A 118 -2.69 -5.25 -3.78
N VAL A 119 -2.33 -5.70 -4.98
CA VAL A 119 -1.51 -6.90 -5.21
C VAL A 119 -0.10 -6.47 -5.56
N GLY A 120 0.89 -6.98 -4.83
CA GLY A 120 2.27 -6.57 -5.05
C GLY A 120 3.29 -7.38 -4.28
N GLU A 121 4.43 -6.76 -4.04
CA GLU A 121 5.56 -7.34 -3.34
C GLU A 121 6.05 -6.42 -2.22
N LEU A 122 6.36 -7.02 -1.09
CA LEU A 122 7.03 -6.38 0.03
C LEU A 122 8.50 -6.79 0.03
N THR A 123 9.39 -5.81 0.01
CA THR A 123 10.82 -5.99 0.27
C THR A 123 11.14 -5.47 1.67
N MET A 124 11.61 -6.33 2.54
CA MET A 124 11.99 -6.00 3.91
C MET A 124 13.15 -6.88 4.35
N HIS A 125 14.09 -6.34 5.13
CA HIS A 125 15.26 -7.07 5.64
C HIS A 125 16.08 -7.77 4.53
N GLY A 126 16.11 -7.18 3.32
CA GLY A 126 16.81 -7.70 2.15
C GLY A 126 16.09 -8.82 1.40
N VAL A 127 14.89 -9.19 1.80
CA VAL A 127 14.08 -10.26 1.19
C VAL A 127 12.82 -9.68 0.57
N THR A 128 12.44 -10.16 -0.61
CA THR A 128 11.19 -9.77 -1.29
C THR A 128 10.20 -10.94 -1.29
N ARG A 129 8.94 -10.66 -0.93
CA ARG A 129 7.85 -11.63 -0.92
C ARG A 129 6.57 -11.03 -1.48
N PRO A 130 5.71 -11.84 -2.11
CA PRO A 130 4.38 -11.40 -2.50
C PRO A 130 3.57 -10.96 -1.27
N LEU A 131 2.81 -9.88 -1.42
CA LEU A 131 1.86 -9.41 -0.42
C LEU A 131 0.63 -8.85 -1.12
N THR A 132 -0.54 -9.39 -0.76
CA THR A 132 -1.82 -8.85 -1.19
C THR A 132 -2.50 -8.20 0.00
N LEU A 133 -2.96 -6.96 -0.19
CA LEU A 133 -3.76 -6.24 0.79
C LEU A 133 -5.20 -6.09 0.27
N THR A 134 -6.16 -6.24 1.18
CA THR A 134 -7.55 -5.87 0.94
C THR A 134 -7.67 -4.36 1.13
N VAL A 135 -8.23 -3.66 0.15
CA VAL A 135 -8.59 -2.25 0.26
C VAL A 135 -9.98 -2.19 0.91
N ASN A 136 -10.04 -1.85 2.18
CA ASN A 136 -11.29 -1.81 2.96
C ASN A 136 -12.13 -0.60 2.58
N SER A 137 -11.46 0.52 2.29
CA SER A 137 -12.08 1.75 1.80
C SER A 137 -11.08 2.57 0.97
N LEU A 138 -11.58 3.31 -0.01
CA LEU A 138 -10.86 4.33 -0.74
C LEU A 138 -11.83 5.46 -1.09
N LYS A 139 -11.46 6.69 -0.74
CA LYS A 139 -12.25 7.88 -1.04
C LYS A 139 -11.35 9.04 -1.42
N CYS A 140 -11.77 9.79 -2.45
CA CYS A 140 -11.11 11.03 -2.86
C CYS A 140 -12.03 12.21 -2.63
N ILE A 141 -11.45 13.33 -2.20
CA ILE A 141 -12.12 14.62 -2.01
C ILE A 141 -11.23 15.74 -2.56
N GLN A 142 -11.79 16.93 -2.75
CA GLN A 142 -10.98 18.11 -2.93
C GLN A 142 -10.47 18.57 -1.57
N HIS A 143 -9.14 18.66 -1.40
CA HIS A 143 -8.55 19.10 -0.13
C HIS A 143 -8.99 20.53 0.19
N PRO A 144 -9.57 20.78 1.39
CA PRO A 144 -10.25 22.05 1.69
C PRO A 144 -9.33 23.28 1.61
N MET A 145 -8.06 23.13 1.98
CA MET A 145 -7.07 24.23 1.95
C MET A 145 -6.27 24.25 0.64
N LEU A 146 -5.74 23.10 0.21
CA LEU A 146 -4.82 23.04 -0.94
C LEU A 146 -5.54 23.03 -2.29
N LYS A 147 -6.87 22.85 -2.31
CA LYS A 147 -7.70 22.83 -3.51
C LYS A 147 -7.22 21.82 -4.58
N ARG A 148 -6.54 20.78 -4.15
CA ARG A 148 -6.10 19.65 -4.97
C ARG A 148 -6.86 18.39 -4.61
N ASP A 149 -6.92 17.44 -5.52
CA ASP A 149 -7.49 16.13 -5.24
C ASP A 149 -6.68 15.41 -4.15
N TYR A 150 -7.36 14.83 -3.18
CA TYR A 150 -6.79 14.21 -1.99
C TYR A 150 -7.52 12.90 -1.73
N CYS A 151 -6.79 11.80 -1.74
CA CYS A 151 -7.36 10.48 -1.59
C CYS A 151 -6.86 9.83 -0.30
N GLY A 152 -7.78 9.21 0.43
CA GLY A 152 -7.46 8.38 1.58
C GLY A 152 -7.95 6.95 1.37
N ALA A 153 -7.20 6.00 1.88
CA ALA A 153 -7.55 4.59 1.88
C ALA A 153 -7.22 3.93 3.22
N ASP A 154 -8.00 2.92 3.55
CA ASP A 154 -7.71 1.96 4.60
C ASP A 154 -7.52 0.58 3.97
N ALA A 155 -6.46 -0.12 4.34
CA ALA A 155 -6.13 -1.43 3.82
C ALA A 155 -5.69 -2.39 4.92
N SER A 156 -5.97 -3.67 4.74
CA SER A 156 -5.59 -4.72 5.67
C SER A 156 -4.99 -5.92 4.96
N GLY A 157 -4.20 -6.69 5.68
CA GLY A 157 -3.59 -7.91 5.18
C GLY A 157 -2.75 -8.58 6.24
N SER A 158 -2.00 -9.60 5.85
CA SER A 158 -1.08 -10.27 6.77
C SER A 158 0.09 -10.89 6.01
N PHE A 159 1.18 -11.09 6.71
CA PHE A 159 2.34 -11.81 6.21
C PHE A 159 3.01 -12.58 7.34
N ASN A 160 3.86 -13.54 7.00
CA ASN A 160 4.70 -14.26 7.94
C ASN A 160 6.07 -13.56 8.03
N ARG A 161 6.42 -12.99 9.19
CA ARG A 161 7.68 -12.27 9.38
C ARG A 161 8.92 -13.16 9.30
N ASP A 162 8.76 -14.47 9.51
CA ASP A 162 9.82 -15.46 9.35
C ASP A 162 10.29 -15.58 7.90
N ASP A 163 9.40 -15.33 6.93
CA ASP A 163 9.73 -15.30 5.50
C ASP A 163 10.73 -14.19 5.13
N PHE A 164 10.92 -13.22 6.02
CA PHE A 164 11.89 -12.13 5.90
C PHE A 164 13.09 -12.29 6.85
N GLY A 165 13.22 -13.46 7.51
CA GLY A 165 14.27 -13.72 8.49
C GLY A 165 14.06 -13.04 9.84
N LEU A 166 12.85 -12.54 10.13
CA LEU A 166 12.49 -11.89 11.40
C LEU A 166 11.90 -12.92 12.38
N SER A 167 12.70 -13.92 12.78
CA SER A 167 12.27 -15.11 13.54
C SER A 167 12.35 -14.95 15.06
N ALA A 168 12.70 -13.78 15.57
CA ALA A 168 12.85 -13.55 17.00
C ALA A 168 11.61 -14.01 17.80
N GLY A 169 11.84 -14.77 18.87
CA GLY A 169 10.78 -15.30 19.73
C GLY A 169 10.14 -16.60 19.25
N LYS A 170 10.48 -17.11 18.04
CA LYS A 170 9.91 -18.34 17.49
C LYS A 170 10.03 -19.53 18.46
N ASP A 171 11.20 -19.71 19.04
CA ASP A 171 11.49 -20.79 19.99
C ASP A 171 10.79 -20.62 21.35
N TYR A 172 10.25 -19.43 21.61
CA TYR A 172 9.45 -19.13 22.80
C TYR A 172 7.94 -19.18 22.54
N GLY A 173 7.51 -19.70 21.37
CA GLY A 173 6.10 -19.87 21.03
C GLY A 173 5.41 -18.63 20.47
N PHE A 174 6.16 -17.60 20.07
CA PHE A 174 5.59 -16.48 19.33
C PHE A 174 5.13 -16.94 17.94
N LYS A 175 3.92 -16.56 17.55
CA LYS A 175 3.49 -16.76 16.17
C LYS A 175 4.23 -15.78 15.26
N MET A 176 4.53 -16.26 14.05
CA MET A 176 5.28 -15.47 13.09
C MET A 176 4.38 -14.61 12.20
N ASN A 177 3.07 -14.84 12.24
CA ASN A 177 2.09 -14.04 11.50
C ASN A 177 2.00 -12.62 12.06
N VAL A 178 1.99 -11.63 11.17
CA VAL A 178 1.77 -10.21 11.45
C VAL A 178 0.55 -9.76 10.68
N ASN A 179 -0.43 -9.18 11.37
CA ASN A 179 -1.57 -8.54 10.75
C ASN A 179 -1.27 -7.07 10.50
N LEU A 180 -1.70 -6.55 9.36
CA LEU A 180 -1.53 -5.17 8.94
C LEU A 180 -2.86 -4.44 8.97
N SER A 181 -2.84 -3.21 9.49
CA SER A 181 -3.90 -2.21 9.38
C SER A 181 -3.26 -0.91 8.90
N ILE A 182 -3.53 -0.53 7.66
CA ILE A 182 -2.79 0.52 6.98
C ILE A 182 -3.72 1.68 6.68
N GLN A 183 -3.48 2.80 7.34
CA GLN A 183 -4.04 4.10 7.01
C GLN A 183 -3.07 4.80 6.05
N VAL A 184 -3.57 5.30 4.93
CA VAL A 184 -2.78 6.04 3.94
C VAL A 184 -3.58 7.18 3.34
N GLU A 185 -2.95 8.34 3.22
CA GLU A 185 -3.50 9.49 2.51
C GLU A 185 -2.47 10.01 1.49
N ALA A 186 -2.96 10.57 0.39
CA ALA A 186 -2.13 11.03 -0.71
C ALA A 186 -2.74 12.24 -1.42
N ILE A 187 -1.88 13.16 -1.86
CA ILE A 187 -2.27 14.38 -2.54
C ILE A 187 -1.85 14.38 -4.00
N ALA A 188 -2.77 14.76 -4.89
CA ALA A 188 -2.48 14.88 -6.32
C ALA A 188 -1.34 15.86 -6.56
N GLN A 189 -0.41 15.46 -7.41
CA GLN A 189 0.68 16.32 -7.86
C GLN A 189 0.20 17.28 -8.96
N PRO A 190 0.83 18.46 -9.10
CA PRO A 190 0.52 19.41 -10.16
C PRO A 190 0.65 18.82 -11.55
#